data_8f3e22e060c652cfc180c3eee87a9628
#
_entry.id   8f3e22e060c652cfc180c3eee87a9628
#
_cell.length_a   1.000
_cell.length_b   1.000
_cell.length_c   1.000
_cell.angle_alpha   90.00
_cell.angle_beta   90.00
_cell.angle_gamma   90.00
#
_symmetry.space_group_name_H-M   'P 1'
#
loop_
_entity.id
_entity.type
_entity.pdbx_description
1 polymer ?
#
loop_
_entity_poly.entity_id
_entity_poly.type
_entity_poly.pdbx_seq_one_letter_code
_entity_poly.pdbx_strand_id
1 'polypeptide(L)'
;ESYVSGSAVLPLIASKIPHTLYLAAVSIALTLVVSIPLGVLSAVRKDGWCDSLAGGLSFLGNAMPNFFVAILLIYLLAVKMKWFPAVSVGTSPSVVLPAVTLAIAMSAKYTRQIRGVVLAELRKGYVMGARARGVSEGTILCKSVIPMASPAIVTLLAISIGSLLSGTAVVETIFLWDGVGKLAVDAIMQRDYPIIQAYVVWMAGIYILVNGAGDAVSRLLGKR
;
A
#
# COMPACT_ATOMS: atom_id res chain seq x y z
N GLU A 1 -23.42 -19.25 12.03
CA GLU A 1 -24.36 -18.54 11.16
C GLU A 1 -24.46 -17.07 11.54
N SER A 2 -24.75 -16.22 10.57
CA SER A 2 -25.02 -14.80 10.77
C SER A 2 -26.34 -14.61 11.54
N TYR A 3 -26.38 -13.71 12.51
CA TYR A 3 -27.59 -13.40 13.24
C TYR A 3 -28.62 -12.62 12.41
N VAL A 4 -28.15 -11.88 11.42
CA VAL A 4 -29.00 -11.01 10.58
C VAL A 4 -29.50 -11.75 9.33
N SER A 5 -28.62 -12.44 8.62
CA SER A 5 -28.96 -13.10 7.34
C SER A 5 -29.27 -14.59 7.46
N GLY A 6 -28.95 -15.24 8.60
CA GLY A 6 -29.02 -16.69 8.76
C GLY A 6 -28.02 -17.49 7.90
N SER A 7 -27.19 -16.81 7.13
CA SER A 7 -26.24 -17.44 6.21
C SER A 7 -25.02 -18.00 6.96
N ALA A 8 -24.39 -19.02 6.37
CA ALA A 8 -23.13 -19.53 6.90
C ALA A 8 -22.02 -18.48 6.77
N VAL A 9 -21.37 -18.14 7.90
CA VAL A 9 -20.38 -17.04 7.98
C VAL A 9 -19.13 -17.33 7.15
N LEU A 10 -18.63 -18.56 7.19
CA LEU A 10 -17.39 -18.94 6.50
C LEU A 10 -17.46 -18.77 4.97
N PRO A 11 -18.47 -19.31 4.26
CA PRO A 11 -18.62 -19.07 2.83
C PRO A 11 -18.81 -17.59 2.48
N LEU A 12 -19.54 -16.86 3.32
CA LEU A 12 -19.78 -15.43 3.12
C LEU A 12 -18.47 -14.63 3.14
N ILE A 13 -17.62 -14.82 4.15
CA ILE A 13 -16.31 -14.18 4.22
C ILE A 13 -15.41 -14.64 3.07
N ALA A 14 -15.34 -15.95 2.82
CA ALA A 14 -14.50 -16.50 1.76
C ALA A 14 -14.81 -15.93 0.38
N SER A 15 -16.09 -15.64 0.08
CA SER A 15 -16.50 -15.02 -1.18
C SER A 15 -16.02 -13.57 -1.34
N LYS A 16 -15.78 -12.84 -0.23
CA LYS A 16 -15.36 -11.43 -0.23
C LYS A 16 -13.84 -11.23 -0.21
N ILE A 17 -13.09 -12.21 0.32
CA ILE A 17 -11.62 -12.15 0.40
C ILE A 17 -10.95 -11.82 -0.94
N PRO A 18 -11.30 -12.47 -2.08
CA PRO A 18 -10.66 -12.16 -3.36
C PRO A 18 -10.79 -10.70 -3.79
N HIS A 19 -11.92 -10.05 -3.50
CA HIS A 19 -12.15 -8.65 -3.86
C HIS A 19 -11.24 -7.71 -3.06
N THR A 20 -11.10 -7.93 -1.74
CA THR A 20 -10.18 -7.15 -0.90
C THR A 20 -8.72 -7.39 -1.30
N LEU A 21 -8.33 -8.65 -1.58
CA LEU A 21 -6.96 -8.96 -2.02
C LEU A 21 -6.65 -8.34 -3.39
N TYR A 22 -7.59 -8.33 -4.32
CA TYR A 22 -7.44 -7.68 -5.62
C TYR A 22 -7.25 -6.17 -5.46
N LEU A 23 -8.10 -5.51 -4.67
CA LEU A 23 -7.94 -4.09 -4.35
C LEU A 23 -6.58 -3.79 -3.71
N ALA A 24 -6.17 -4.61 -2.74
CA ALA A 24 -4.88 -4.48 -2.07
C ALA A 24 -3.71 -4.64 -3.06
N ALA A 25 -3.75 -5.65 -3.93
CA ALA A 25 -2.71 -5.91 -4.91
C ALA A 25 -2.54 -4.73 -5.90
N VAL A 26 -3.65 -4.21 -6.43
CA VAL A 26 -3.62 -3.04 -7.33
C VAL A 26 -3.09 -1.80 -6.60
N SER A 27 -3.53 -1.56 -5.36
CA SER A 27 -3.07 -0.43 -4.55
C SER A 27 -1.57 -0.49 -4.25
N ILE A 28 -1.06 -1.69 -3.92
CA ILE A 28 0.37 -1.92 -3.69
C ILE A 28 1.16 -1.69 -4.97
N ALA A 29 0.71 -2.24 -6.09
CA ALA A 29 1.37 -2.04 -7.39
C ALA A 29 1.50 -0.56 -7.75
N LEU A 30 0.42 0.21 -7.62
CA LEU A 30 0.42 1.66 -7.83
C LEU A 30 1.36 2.38 -6.85
N THR A 31 1.33 1.98 -5.58
CA THR A 31 2.23 2.53 -4.56
C THR A 31 3.69 2.32 -4.92
N LEU A 32 4.07 1.11 -5.35
CA LEU A 32 5.44 0.79 -5.74
C LEU A 32 5.91 1.59 -6.95
N VAL A 33 5.07 1.66 -7.98
CA VAL A 33 5.36 2.42 -9.21
C VAL A 33 5.62 3.90 -8.90
N VAL A 34 4.97 4.47 -7.90
CA VAL A 34 5.14 5.87 -7.50
C VAL A 34 6.27 6.03 -6.48
N SER A 35 6.25 5.25 -5.39
CA SER A 35 7.12 5.48 -4.23
C SER A 35 8.58 5.09 -4.47
N ILE A 36 8.84 4.05 -5.27
CA ILE A 36 10.23 3.62 -5.55
C ILE A 36 10.97 4.70 -6.35
N PRO A 37 10.49 5.15 -7.52
CA PRO A 37 11.18 6.18 -8.27
C PRO A 37 11.31 7.50 -7.51
N LEU A 38 10.24 7.95 -6.84
CA LEU A 38 10.27 9.20 -6.08
C LEU A 38 11.20 9.12 -4.89
N GLY A 39 11.20 8.01 -4.14
CA GLY A 39 12.07 7.81 -2.99
C GLY A 39 13.55 7.73 -3.37
N VAL A 40 13.87 7.01 -4.45
CA VAL A 40 15.23 6.93 -4.99
C VAL A 40 15.69 8.29 -5.52
N LEU A 41 14.87 8.97 -6.33
CA LEU A 41 15.20 10.29 -6.87
C LEU A 41 15.45 11.32 -5.77
N SER A 42 14.60 11.33 -4.75
CA SER A 42 14.71 12.17 -3.56
C SER A 42 16.01 11.89 -2.78
N ALA A 43 16.41 10.61 -2.67
CA ALA A 43 17.66 10.22 -2.02
C ALA A 43 18.91 10.65 -2.81
N VAL A 44 18.89 10.46 -4.14
CA VAL A 44 20.03 10.82 -5.01
C VAL A 44 20.21 12.33 -5.12
N ARG A 45 19.10 13.07 -5.18
CA ARG A 45 19.11 14.55 -5.23
C ARG A 45 18.80 15.17 -3.88
N LYS A 46 19.44 14.61 -2.84
CA LYS A 46 19.27 15.08 -1.47
C LYS A 46 19.46 16.60 -1.36
N ASP A 47 18.59 17.23 -0.56
CA ASP A 47 18.56 18.68 -0.30
C ASP A 47 18.28 19.54 -1.55
N GLY A 48 17.92 18.91 -2.70
CA GLY A 48 17.49 19.61 -3.91
C GLY A 48 15.98 19.86 -3.95
N TRP A 49 15.54 20.59 -4.96
CA TRP A 49 14.10 20.91 -5.14
C TRP A 49 13.21 19.65 -5.32
N CYS A 50 13.74 18.61 -5.97
CA CYS A 50 13.04 17.31 -6.11
C CYS A 50 12.80 16.65 -4.74
N ASP A 51 13.79 16.73 -3.85
CA ASP A 51 13.70 16.22 -2.49
C ASP A 51 12.67 17.01 -1.67
N SER A 52 12.71 18.33 -1.76
CA SER A 52 11.76 19.21 -1.08
C SER A 52 10.32 18.99 -1.57
N LEU A 53 10.11 18.86 -2.88
CA LEU A 53 8.78 18.56 -3.44
C LEU A 53 8.29 17.17 -3.02
N ALA A 54 9.12 16.14 -3.14
CA ALA A 54 8.75 14.78 -2.71
C ALA A 54 8.44 14.74 -1.21
N GLY A 55 9.20 15.48 -0.39
CA GLY A 55 8.96 15.65 1.03
C GLY A 55 7.64 16.35 1.33
N GLY A 56 7.36 17.45 0.66
CA GLY A 56 6.12 18.23 0.80
C GLY A 56 4.89 17.42 0.39
N LEU A 57 4.93 16.76 -0.78
CA LEU A 57 3.85 15.87 -1.23
C LEU A 57 3.64 14.70 -0.27
N SER A 58 4.73 14.10 0.22
CA SER A 58 4.64 13.04 1.22
C SER A 58 4.08 13.52 2.55
N PHE A 59 4.38 14.74 2.95
CA PHE A 59 3.79 15.33 4.16
C PHE A 59 2.28 15.52 3.99
N LEU A 60 1.86 16.15 2.90
CA LEU A 60 0.44 16.37 2.60
C LEU A 60 -0.32 15.07 2.49
N GLY A 61 0.16 14.10 1.70
CA GLY A 61 -0.51 12.82 1.51
C GLY A 61 -0.62 11.98 2.79
N ASN A 62 0.34 12.09 3.71
CA ASN A 62 0.28 11.40 5.00
C ASN A 62 -0.57 12.13 6.05
N ALA A 63 -0.79 13.43 5.89
CA ALA A 63 -1.63 14.22 6.78
C ALA A 63 -3.13 14.09 6.45
N MET A 64 -3.47 13.71 5.21
CA MET A 64 -4.85 13.59 4.75
C MET A 64 -5.44 12.22 5.12
N PRO A 65 -6.59 12.16 5.82
CA PRO A 65 -7.28 10.90 6.06
C PRO A 65 -7.75 10.23 4.75
N ASN A 66 -7.67 8.89 4.67
CA ASN A 66 -8.06 8.14 3.47
C ASN A 66 -9.50 8.44 3.00
N PHE A 67 -10.43 8.61 3.94
CA PHE A 67 -11.82 8.94 3.61
C PHE A 67 -11.95 10.31 2.93
N PHE A 68 -11.14 11.29 3.35
CA PHE A 68 -11.15 12.61 2.75
C PHE A 68 -10.62 12.55 1.31
N VAL A 69 -9.51 11.83 1.09
CA VAL A 69 -8.96 11.60 -0.26
C VAL A 69 -9.99 10.88 -1.15
N ALA A 70 -10.69 9.87 -0.62
CA ALA A 70 -11.73 9.14 -1.33
C ALA A 70 -12.84 10.08 -1.80
N ILE A 71 -13.40 10.90 -0.91
CA ILE A 71 -14.48 11.84 -1.23
C ILE A 71 -14.01 12.89 -2.24
N LEU A 72 -12.78 13.41 -2.08
CA LEU A 72 -12.21 14.37 -3.01
C LEU A 72 -12.05 13.78 -4.43
N LEU A 73 -11.55 12.55 -4.54
CA LEU A 73 -11.41 11.86 -5.82
C LEU A 73 -12.77 11.56 -6.46
N ILE A 74 -13.76 11.11 -5.69
CA ILE A 74 -15.12 10.93 -6.19
C ILE A 74 -15.65 12.26 -6.73
N TYR A 75 -15.55 13.34 -5.96
CA TYR A 75 -16.04 14.64 -6.39
C TYR A 75 -15.36 15.13 -7.68
N LEU A 76 -14.03 15.09 -7.72
CA LEU A 76 -13.28 15.60 -8.87
C LEU A 76 -13.41 14.69 -10.09
N LEU A 77 -13.15 13.39 -9.95
CA LEU A 77 -13.00 12.48 -11.09
C LEU A 77 -14.32 11.80 -11.51
N ALA A 78 -15.22 11.54 -10.57
CA ALA A 78 -16.49 10.90 -10.90
C ALA A 78 -17.62 11.91 -11.15
N VAL A 79 -17.76 12.94 -10.30
CA VAL A 79 -18.88 13.88 -10.41
C VAL A 79 -18.57 15.02 -11.38
N LYS A 80 -17.43 15.69 -11.21
CA LYS A 80 -17.08 16.88 -12.00
C LYS A 80 -16.54 16.53 -13.39
N MET A 81 -15.58 15.62 -13.48
CA MET A 81 -14.94 15.23 -14.73
C MET A 81 -15.63 14.04 -15.42
N LYS A 82 -16.42 13.24 -14.70
CA LYS A 82 -17.13 12.07 -15.20
C LYS A 82 -16.24 11.02 -15.88
N TRP A 83 -14.98 10.92 -15.46
CA TRP A 83 -14.01 9.98 -16.03
C TRP A 83 -14.17 8.57 -15.48
N PHE A 84 -14.64 8.45 -14.24
CA PHE A 84 -14.79 7.17 -13.56
C PHE A 84 -16.17 7.08 -12.88
N PRO A 85 -16.71 5.88 -12.70
CA PRO A 85 -17.93 5.69 -11.92
C PRO A 85 -17.68 6.00 -10.44
N ALA A 86 -18.64 6.65 -9.78
CA ALA A 86 -18.56 6.99 -8.37
C ALA A 86 -18.64 5.75 -7.45
N VAL A 87 -19.31 4.69 -7.93
CA VAL A 87 -19.57 3.45 -7.19
C VAL A 87 -18.93 2.28 -7.90
N SER A 88 -18.29 1.42 -7.13
CA SER A 88 -17.60 0.23 -7.64
C SER A 88 -18.52 -0.98 -7.66
N VAL A 89 -19.02 -1.34 -8.83
CA VAL A 89 -19.89 -2.53 -9.02
C VAL A 89 -19.09 -3.62 -9.72
N GLY A 90 -18.18 -4.28 -9.01
CA GLY A 90 -17.58 -5.56 -9.42
C GLY A 90 -16.79 -5.64 -10.74
N THR A 91 -16.58 -4.53 -11.48
CA THR A 91 -15.90 -4.49 -12.78
C THR A 91 -14.54 -3.79 -12.74
N SER A 92 -13.63 -4.17 -13.65
CA SER A 92 -12.26 -3.63 -13.71
C SER A 92 -12.12 -2.10 -13.67
N PRO A 93 -12.96 -1.29 -14.34
CA PRO A 93 -12.88 0.17 -14.26
C PRO A 93 -13.18 0.74 -12.88
N SER A 94 -13.92 0.00 -12.04
CA SER A 94 -14.36 0.46 -10.73
C SER A 94 -13.26 0.35 -9.64
N VAL A 95 -12.20 -0.41 -9.85
CA VAL A 95 -11.08 -0.55 -8.90
C VAL A 95 -10.17 0.67 -8.84
N VAL A 96 -10.18 1.51 -9.90
CA VAL A 96 -9.21 2.59 -10.07
C VAL A 96 -9.28 3.62 -8.93
N LEU A 97 -10.46 4.18 -8.67
CA LEU A 97 -10.60 5.21 -7.63
C LEU A 97 -10.29 4.70 -6.22
N PRO A 98 -10.82 3.54 -5.76
CA PRO A 98 -10.45 2.99 -4.46
C PRO A 98 -8.94 2.65 -4.38
N ALA A 99 -8.36 2.07 -5.43
CA ALA A 99 -6.93 1.75 -5.46
C ALA A 99 -6.04 3.00 -5.43
N VAL A 100 -6.37 4.04 -6.21
CA VAL A 100 -5.65 5.33 -6.19
C VAL A 100 -5.77 6.01 -4.84
N THR A 101 -6.93 5.96 -4.20
CA THR A 101 -7.13 6.51 -2.84
C THR A 101 -6.14 5.90 -1.84
N LEU A 102 -6.06 4.58 -1.81
CA LEU A 102 -5.11 3.86 -0.94
C LEU A 102 -3.67 4.12 -1.33
N ALA A 103 -3.38 4.13 -2.64
CA ALA A 103 -2.03 4.34 -3.16
C ALA A 103 -1.48 5.74 -2.84
N ILE A 104 -2.28 6.79 -2.82
CA ILE A 104 -1.83 8.14 -2.46
C ILE A 104 -1.28 8.17 -1.04
N ALA A 105 -2.05 7.70 -0.06
CA ALA A 105 -1.64 7.68 1.34
C ALA A 105 -0.40 6.79 1.56
N MET A 106 -0.39 5.61 0.93
CA MET A 106 0.74 4.69 1.01
C MET A 106 1.98 5.26 0.34
N SER A 107 1.87 5.80 -0.87
CA SER A 107 3.02 6.38 -1.59
C SER A 107 3.67 7.51 -0.82
N ALA A 108 2.90 8.35 -0.15
CA ALA A 108 3.40 9.40 0.72
C ALA A 108 4.29 8.86 1.84
N LYS A 109 3.86 7.78 2.50
CA LYS A 109 4.62 7.11 3.56
C LYS A 109 5.87 6.41 3.01
N TYR A 110 5.70 5.62 1.93
CA TYR A 110 6.80 4.80 1.40
C TYR A 110 7.87 5.59 0.69
N THR A 111 7.55 6.67 -0.01
CA THR A 111 8.55 7.57 -0.60
C THR A 111 9.58 8.02 0.44
N ARG A 112 9.13 8.42 1.64
CA ARG A 112 10.05 8.83 2.72
C ARG A 112 10.86 7.67 3.29
N GLN A 113 10.25 6.50 3.45
CA GLN A 113 10.94 5.32 3.97
C GLN A 113 12.00 4.81 2.99
N ILE A 114 11.65 4.69 1.70
CA ILE A 114 12.58 4.29 0.64
C ILE A 114 13.72 5.30 0.53
N ARG A 115 13.42 6.62 0.57
CA ARG A 115 14.44 7.65 0.64
C ARG A 115 15.43 7.42 1.79
N GLY A 116 14.93 7.14 2.99
CA GLY A 116 15.77 6.87 4.16
C GLY A 116 16.69 5.66 3.98
N VAL A 117 16.14 4.56 3.47
CA VAL A 117 16.90 3.32 3.19
C VAL A 117 17.97 3.57 2.13
N VAL A 118 17.62 4.20 1.01
CA VAL A 118 18.58 4.48 -0.08
C VAL A 118 19.66 5.47 0.37
N LEU A 119 19.31 6.50 1.15
CA LEU A 119 20.31 7.41 1.71
C LEU A 119 21.29 6.72 2.66
N ALA A 120 20.81 5.79 3.48
CA ALA A 120 21.67 5.02 4.37
C ALA A 120 22.67 4.15 3.56
N GLU A 121 22.20 3.52 2.47
CA GLU A 121 23.08 2.75 1.58
C GLU A 121 24.10 3.62 0.85
N LEU A 122 23.71 4.79 0.35
CA LEU A 122 24.61 5.73 -0.36
C LEU A 122 25.76 6.24 0.50
N ARG A 123 25.65 6.18 1.83
CA ARG A 123 26.69 6.60 2.79
C ARG A 123 27.69 5.49 3.14
N LYS A 124 27.48 4.27 2.71
CA LYS A 124 28.36 3.14 3.04
C LYS A 124 29.70 3.21 2.31
N GLY A 125 30.73 2.64 2.93
CA GLY A 125 32.12 2.68 2.42
C GLY A 125 32.29 2.06 1.04
N TYR A 126 31.52 1.03 0.68
CA TYR A 126 31.57 0.41 -0.65
C TYR A 126 31.19 1.39 -1.77
N VAL A 127 30.26 2.32 -1.50
CA VAL A 127 29.85 3.38 -2.45
C VAL A 127 31.00 4.36 -2.65
N MET A 128 31.64 4.81 -1.55
CA MET A 128 32.81 5.67 -1.65
C MET A 128 33.97 5.01 -2.39
N GLY A 129 34.22 3.72 -2.12
CA GLY A 129 35.24 2.95 -2.85
C GLY A 129 34.91 2.79 -4.34
N ALA A 130 33.64 2.64 -4.71
CA ALA A 130 33.23 2.59 -6.11
C ALA A 130 33.44 3.94 -6.82
N ARG A 131 33.09 5.05 -6.18
CA ARG A 131 33.35 6.41 -6.68
C ARG A 131 34.86 6.68 -6.87
N ALA A 132 35.69 6.28 -5.92
CA ALA A 132 37.15 6.43 -6.02
C ALA A 132 37.75 5.65 -7.21
N ARG A 133 37.10 4.54 -7.63
CA ARG A 133 37.47 3.78 -8.83
C ARG A 133 36.87 4.34 -10.14
N GLY A 134 36.19 5.48 -10.10
CA GLY A 134 35.61 6.12 -11.28
C GLY A 134 34.32 5.46 -11.81
N VAL A 135 33.64 4.62 -10.99
CA VAL A 135 32.36 4.02 -11.42
C VAL A 135 31.27 5.10 -11.46
N SER A 136 30.49 5.13 -12.53
CA SER A 136 29.45 6.13 -12.71
C SER A 136 28.33 6.00 -11.66
N GLU A 137 27.74 7.11 -11.23
CA GLU A 137 26.68 7.17 -10.19
C GLU A 137 25.47 6.29 -10.58
N GLY A 138 25.07 6.27 -11.85
CA GLY A 138 23.98 5.41 -12.31
C GLY A 138 24.29 3.92 -12.14
N THR A 139 25.53 3.51 -12.41
CA THR A 139 25.97 2.11 -12.23
C THR A 139 26.01 1.76 -10.75
N ILE A 140 26.53 2.64 -9.89
CA ILE A 140 26.57 2.46 -8.44
C ILE A 140 25.13 2.30 -7.92
N LEU A 141 24.22 3.17 -8.34
CA LEU A 141 22.83 3.15 -7.91
C LEU A 141 22.13 1.83 -8.32
N CYS A 142 22.13 1.51 -9.61
CA CYS A 142 21.38 0.38 -10.15
C CYS A 142 21.99 -0.99 -9.79
N LYS A 143 23.33 -1.10 -9.77
CA LYS A 143 24.00 -2.40 -9.59
C LYS A 143 24.44 -2.66 -8.14
N SER A 144 24.47 -1.64 -7.29
CA SER A 144 24.94 -1.80 -5.91
C SER A 144 23.90 -1.31 -4.88
N VAL A 145 23.50 -0.05 -4.94
CA VAL A 145 22.66 0.56 -3.90
C VAL A 145 21.25 -0.02 -3.89
N ILE A 146 20.57 -0.07 -5.03
CA ILE A 146 19.18 -0.59 -5.10
C ILE A 146 19.13 -2.07 -4.71
N PRO A 147 20.00 -2.97 -5.24
CA PRO A 147 20.02 -4.36 -4.79
C PRO A 147 20.29 -4.53 -3.29
N MET A 148 21.22 -3.75 -2.72
CA MET A 148 21.51 -3.80 -1.27
C MET A 148 20.41 -3.19 -0.40
N ALA A 149 19.61 -2.25 -0.94
CA ALA A 149 18.47 -1.66 -0.27
C ALA A 149 17.20 -2.54 -0.36
N SER A 150 17.15 -3.46 -1.33
CA SER A 150 15.94 -4.24 -1.64
C SER A 150 15.41 -5.08 -0.48
N PRO A 151 16.22 -5.74 0.39
CA PRO A 151 15.68 -6.49 1.53
C PRO A 151 14.92 -5.59 2.50
N ALA A 152 15.47 -4.41 2.80
CA ALA A 152 14.81 -3.45 3.69
C ALA A 152 13.51 -2.91 3.07
N ILE A 153 13.50 -2.62 1.77
CA ILE A 153 12.29 -2.18 1.05
C ILE A 153 11.22 -3.28 1.08
N VAL A 154 11.58 -4.54 0.84
CA VAL A 154 10.64 -5.68 0.88
C VAL A 154 10.07 -5.87 2.29
N THR A 155 10.89 -5.75 3.33
CA THR A 155 10.40 -5.82 4.72
C THR A 155 9.40 -4.69 5.02
N LEU A 156 9.69 -3.46 4.61
CA LEU A 156 8.77 -2.33 4.75
C LEU A 156 7.43 -2.60 4.06
N LEU A 157 7.45 -3.18 2.87
CA LEU A 157 6.25 -3.51 2.11
C LEU A 157 5.44 -4.62 2.79
N ALA A 158 6.08 -5.66 3.30
CA ALA A 158 5.41 -6.75 4.00
C ALA A 158 4.63 -6.25 5.22
N ILE A 159 5.27 -5.44 6.07
CA ILE A 159 4.62 -4.82 7.23
C ILE A 159 3.43 -3.96 6.80
N SER A 160 3.49 -3.41 5.62
CA SER A 160 2.52 -2.47 5.09
C SER A 160 1.26 -3.13 4.57
N ILE A 161 1.36 -4.33 4.06
CA ILE A 161 0.20 -5.09 3.62
C ILE A 161 -0.76 -5.31 4.80
N GLY A 162 -0.22 -5.59 5.99
CA GLY A 162 -1.03 -5.70 7.21
C GLY A 162 -1.76 -4.41 7.57
N SER A 163 -1.06 -3.26 7.51
CA SER A 163 -1.68 -1.95 7.79
C SER A 163 -2.67 -1.54 6.70
N LEU A 164 -2.44 -1.95 5.46
CA LEU A 164 -3.34 -1.70 4.34
C LEU A 164 -4.65 -2.45 4.52
N LEU A 165 -4.59 -3.73 4.86
CA LEU A 165 -5.78 -4.56 5.05
C LEU A 165 -6.74 -3.97 6.13
N SER A 166 -6.20 -3.38 7.20
CA SER A 166 -7.03 -2.67 8.18
C SER A 166 -7.59 -1.34 7.66
N GLY A 167 -6.86 -0.67 6.77
CA GLY A 167 -7.24 0.62 6.17
C GLY A 167 -8.21 0.52 4.99
N THR A 168 -8.35 -0.67 4.38
CA THR A 168 -9.24 -0.84 3.22
C THR A 168 -10.71 -0.72 3.58
N ALA A 169 -11.12 -1.11 4.79
CA ALA A 169 -12.53 -1.18 5.20
C ALA A 169 -13.29 0.14 4.98
N VAL A 170 -12.69 1.27 5.33
CA VAL A 170 -13.30 2.60 5.14
C VAL A 170 -13.42 2.92 3.64
N VAL A 171 -12.38 2.64 2.86
CA VAL A 171 -12.36 2.89 1.42
C VAL A 171 -13.35 1.95 0.71
N GLU A 172 -13.38 0.68 1.07
CA GLU A 172 -14.35 -0.29 0.55
C GLU A 172 -15.80 0.18 0.81
N THR A 173 -16.08 0.70 2.00
CA THR A 173 -17.41 1.22 2.35
C THR A 173 -17.77 2.45 1.53
N ILE A 174 -16.88 3.42 1.37
CA ILE A 174 -17.14 4.66 0.62
C ILE A 174 -17.41 4.37 -0.86
N PHE A 175 -16.62 3.48 -1.47
CA PHE A 175 -16.76 3.13 -2.88
C PHE A 175 -17.77 2.01 -3.12
N LEU A 176 -18.43 1.48 -2.10
CA LEU A 176 -19.30 0.30 -2.13
C LEU A 176 -18.62 -0.92 -2.76
N TRP A 177 -17.31 -1.05 -2.51
CA TRP A 177 -16.52 -2.20 -2.96
C TRP A 177 -16.89 -3.44 -2.17
N ASP A 178 -17.21 -4.52 -2.86
CA ASP A 178 -17.76 -5.75 -2.26
C ASP A 178 -16.68 -6.62 -1.60
N GLY A 179 -15.92 -6.04 -0.67
CA GLY A 179 -14.83 -6.69 0.06
C GLY A 179 -15.18 -7.09 1.48
N VAL A 180 -14.20 -7.75 2.12
CA VAL A 180 -14.32 -8.22 3.52
C VAL A 180 -14.36 -7.05 4.51
N GLY A 181 -13.67 -5.96 4.21
CA GLY A 181 -13.66 -4.77 5.07
C GLY A 181 -15.04 -4.10 5.12
N LYS A 182 -15.70 -3.95 3.96
CA LYS A 182 -17.08 -3.45 3.91
C LYS A 182 -18.03 -4.38 4.66
N LEU A 183 -17.90 -5.70 4.44
CA LEU A 183 -18.70 -6.70 5.15
C LEU A 183 -18.56 -6.54 6.68
N ALA A 184 -17.33 -6.31 7.17
CA ALA A 184 -17.08 -6.10 8.59
C ALA A 184 -17.74 -4.82 9.13
N VAL A 185 -17.66 -3.70 8.39
CA VAL A 185 -18.32 -2.44 8.77
C VAL A 185 -19.84 -2.63 8.83
N ASP A 186 -20.43 -3.26 7.81
CA ASP A 186 -21.87 -3.55 7.76
C ASP A 186 -22.29 -4.44 8.94
N ALA A 187 -21.50 -5.49 9.27
CA ALA A 187 -21.75 -6.37 10.41
C ALA A 187 -21.67 -5.65 11.76
N ILE A 188 -20.72 -4.71 11.92
CA ILE A 188 -20.60 -3.87 13.14
C ILE A 188 -21.87 -3.01 13.31
N MET A 189 -22.32 -2.37 12.23
CA MET A 189 -23.52 -1.52 12.26
C MET A 189 -24.78 -2.32 12.59
N GLN A 190 -24.84 -3.59 12.16
CA GLN A 190 -25.96 -4.50 12.42
C GLN A 190 -25.81 -5.34 13.68
N ARG A 191 -24.67 -5.22 14.40
CA ARG A 191 -24.32 -6.01 15.59
C ARG A 191 -24.29 -7.52 15.33
N ASP A 192 -23.86 -7.92 14.13
CA ASP A 192 -23.73 -9.33 13.74
C ASP A 192 -22.40 -9.89 14.26
N TYR A 193 -22.38 -10.29 15.53
CA TYR A 193 -21.17 -10.75 16.22
C TYR A 193 -20.49 -11.96 15.57
N PRO A 194 -21.20 -12.98 15.04
CA PRO A 194 -20.55 -14.09 14.36
C PRO A 194 -19.69 -13.67 13.17
N ILE A 195 -20.16 -12.71 12.34
CA ILE A 195 -19.39 -12.17 11.22
C ILE A 195 -18.20 -11.37 11.73
N ILE A 196 -18.39 -10.51 12.78
CA ILE A 196 -17.31 -9.71 13.35
C ILE A 196 -16.19 -10.59 13.90
N GLN A 197 -16.53 -11.63 14.65
CA GLN A 197 -15.54 -12.56 15.24
C GLN A 197 -14.78 -13.31 14.13
N ALA A 198 -15.49 -13.83 13.15
CA ALA A 198 -14.88 -14.54 12.02
C ALA A 198 -13.98 -13.62 11.19
N TYR A 199 -14.39 -12.36 10.94
CA TYR A 199 -13.57 -11.34 10.29
C TYR A 199 -12.23 -11.14 11.03
N VAL A 200 -12.27 -10.95 12.34
CA VAL A 200 -11.05 -10.73 13.14
C VAL A 200 -10.10 -11.93 13.03
N VAL A 201 -10.62 -13.16 13.15
CA VAL A 201 -9.81 -14.39 13.04
C VAL A 201 -9.17 -14.50 11.65
N TRP A 202 -9.94 -14.30 10.59
CA TRP A 202 -9.46 -14.36 9.21
C TRP A 202 -8.41 -13.28 8.92
N MET A 203 -8.65 -12.06 9.35
CA MET A 203 -7.71 -10.95 9.14
C MET A 203 -6.41 -11.16 9.92
N ALA A 204 -6.48 -11.70 11.14
CA ALA A 204 -5.29 -12.08 11.90
C ALA A 204 -4.49 -13.18 11.18
N GLY A 205 -5.16 -14.19 10.64
CA GLY A 205 -4.53 -15.26 9.85
C GLY A 205 -3.84 -14.72 8.59
N ILE A 206 -4.52 -13.90 7.81
CA ILE A 206 -3.95 -13.27 6.61
C ILE A 206 -2.75 -12.37 6.98
N TYR A 207 -2.85 -11.59 8.06
CA TYR A 207 -1.76 -10.75 8.55
C TYR A 207 -0.51 -11.56 8.88
N ILE A 208 -0.66 -12.67 9.61
CA ILE A 208 0.46 -13.56 9.98
C ILE A 208 1.10 -14.17 8.72
N LEU A 209 0.28 -14.68 7.79
CA LEU A 209 0.77 -15.29 6.55
C LEU A 209 1.54 -14.30 5.69
N VAL A 210 1.01 -13.09 5.51
CA VAL A 210 1.64 -12.04 4.69
C VAL A 210 2.95 -11.57 5.31
N ASN A 211 2.99 -11.31 6.61
CA ASN A 211 4.23 -10.90 7.28
C ASN A 211 5.27 -12.03 7.26
N GLY A 212 4.87 -13.27 7.52
CA GLY A 212 5.77 -14.42 7.44
C GLY A 212 6.35 -14.62 6.04
N ALA A 213 5.54 -14.46 4.99
CA ALA A 213 6.02 -14.49 3.61
C ALA A 213 7.00 -13.35 3.31
N GLY A 214 6.71 -12.14 3.77
CA GLY A 214 7.59 -10.97 3.64
C GLY A 214 8.95 -11.18 4.31
N ASP A 215 8.96 -11.71 5.53
CA ASP A 215 10.18 -12.03 6.26
C ASP A 215 11.00 -13.12 5.54
N ALA A 216 10.33 -14.15 5.01
CA ALA A 216 11.01 -15.19 4.24
C ALA A 216 11.69 -14.63 2.98
N VAL A 217 10.98 -13.80 2.21
CA VAL A 217 11.52 -13.13 1.02
C VAL A 217 12.68 -12.20 1.39
N SER A 218 12.54 -11.41 2.44
CA SER A 218 13.60 -10.51 2.92
C SER A 218 14.88 -11.25 3.29
N ARG A 219 14.75 -12.40 4.00
CA ARG A 219 15.89 -13.28 4.35
C ARG A 219 16.57 -13.89 3.12
N LEU A 220 15.81 -14.27 2.12
CA LEU A 220 16.38 -14.81 0.86
C LEU A 220 17.16 -13.73 0.09
N LEU A 221 16.67 -12.50 0.05
CA LEU A 221 17.35 -11.37 -0.59
C LEU A 221 18.59 -10.91 0.20
N GLY A 222 18.54 -10.95 1.53
CA GLY A 222 19.64 -10.52 2.40
C GLY A 222 20.83 -11.49 2.47
N LYS A 223 20.72 -12.69 1.91
CA LYS A 223 21.82 -13.68 1.82
C LYS A 223 22.76 -13.46 0.62
N ARG A 224 22.51 -12.47 -0.20
CA ARG A 224 23.37 -12.07 -1.33
C ARG A 224 24.25 -10.88 -0.95
#